data_84ec748476f2d9106077d98b11a7d5ff
#
_entry.id   84ec748476f2d9106077d98b11a7d5ff
#
_cell.length_a   1.000
_cell.length_b   1.000
_cell.length_c   1.000
_cell.angle_alpha   90.00
_cell.angle_beta   90.00
_cell.angle_gamma   90.00
#
_symmetry.space_group_name_H-M   'P 1'
#
loop_
_entity.id
_entity.type
_entity.pdbx_description
1 polymer ?
#
loop_
_entity_poly.entity_id
_entity_poly.type
_entity_poly.pdbx_seq_one_letter_code
_entity_poly.pdbx_strand_id
1 'polypeptide(L)'
;MTNDKIEYELKGLYEHLHLDEDVYDYCSKIEKSLKERFEAIDQVAEYNQLKVIHAMQKNRVSERHFAGTTGYGYDDDGRDTLEKVYADIFHTEDALVRPHITCGTHALTVALSGNLRPGDELLSPVGKPYDTLEGVIGIRPEVGSLAEYGVTYRQV
;
A
#
# COMPACT_ATOMS: atom_id res chain seq x y z
N MET A 1 19.52 -17.62 -27.60
CA MET A 1 18.69 -16.89 -28.56
C MET A 1 19.22 -15.46 -28.58
N THR A 2 19.51 -14.89 -29.75
CA THR A 2 20.00 -13.49 -29.84
C THR A 2 18.82 -12.53 -29.63
N ASN A 3 19.09 -11.31 -29.15
CA ASN A 3 18.05 -10.29 -28.95
C ASN A 3 17.27 -10.00 -30.24
N ASP A 4 17.96 -9.96 -31.39
CA ASP A 4 17.34 -9.72 -32.70
C ASP A 4 16.34 -10.82 -33.08
N LYS A 5 16.62 -12.09 -32.73
CA LYS A 5 15.72 -13.19 -32.99
C LYS A 5 14.48 -13.12 -32.10
N ILE A 6 14.62 -12.71 -30.85
CA ILE A 6 13.49 -12.51 -29.93
C ILE A 6 12.60 -11.37 -30.44
N GLU A 7 13.18 -10.26 -30.85
CA GLU A 7 12.45 -9.10 -31.38
C GLU A 7 11.64 -9.46 -32.63
N TYR A 8 12.24 -10.24 -33.54
CA TYR A 8 11.57 -10.75 -34.75
C TYR A 8 10.38 -11.67 -34.41
N GLU A 9 10.58 -12.63 -33.47
CA GLU A 9 9.52 -13.54 -33.05
C GLU A 9 8.37 -12.81 -32.32
N LEU A 10 8.71 -11.79 -31.51
CA LEU A 10 7.71 -10.96 -30.82
C LEU A 10 6.83 -10.19 -31.82
N LYS A 11 7.42 -9.59 -32.86
CA LYS A 11 6.65 -8.90 -33.91
C LYS A 11 5.62 -9.84 -34.57
N GLY A 12 6.04 -11.07 -34.94
CA GLY A 12 5.14 -12.06 -35.49
C GLY A 12 4.00 -12.47 -34.55
N LEU A 13 4.26 -12.55 -33.26
CA LEU A 13 3.22 -12.81 -32.25
C LEU A 13 2.22 -11.65 -32.12
N TYR A 14 2.69 -10.41 -32.19
CA TYR A 14 1.80 -9.24 -32.15
C TYR A 14 0.89 -9.16 -33.38
N GLU A 15 1.39 -9.50 -34.57
CA GLU A 15 0.55 -9.64 -35.78
C GLU A 15 -0.57 -10.69 -35.58
N HIS A 16 -0.24 -11.85 -35.02
CA HIS A 16 -1.24 -12.89 -34.71
C HIS A 16 -2.28 -12.41 -33.67
N LEU A 17 -1.93 -11.47 -32.81
CA LEU A 17 -2.84 -10.85 -31.83
C LEU A 17 -3.59 -9.63 -32.42
N HIS A 18 -3.48 -9.39 -33.73
CA HIS A 18 -4.06 -8.24 -34.44
C HIS A 18 -3.59 -6.88 -33.88
N LEU A 19 -2.36 -6.83 -33.39
CA LEU A 19 -1.70 -5.58 -33.01
C LEU A 19 -0.89 -5.04 -34.20
N ASP A 20 -1.15 -3.80 -34.54
CA ASP A 20 -0.51 -3.12 -35.65
C ASP A 20 1.00 -2.92 -35.39
N GLU A 21 1.84 -3.10 -36.39
CA GLU A 21 3.29 -2.92 -36.28
C GLU A 21 3.63 -1.46 -35.89
N ASP A 22 2.88 -0.48 -36.38
CA ASP A 22 3.05 0.94 -36.03
C ASP A 22 2.84 1.18 -34.53
N VAL A 23 1.88 0.48 -33.91
CA VAL A 23 1.63 0.53 -32.46
C VAL A 23 2.79 -0.06 -31.69
N TYR A 24 3.30 -1.22 -32.13
CA TYR A 24 4.47 -1.85 -31.51
C TYR A 24 5.70 -0.92 -31.55
N ASP A 25 6.00 -0.37 -32.71
CA ASP A 25 7.17 0.50 -32.91
C ASP A 25 7.04 1.79 -32.08
N TYR A 26 5.85 2.37 -32.00
CA TYR A 26 5.58 3.53 -31.19
C TYR A 26 5.79 3.25 -29.70
N CYS A 27 5.21 2.15 -29.17
CA CYS A 27 5.36 1.75 -27.79
C CYS A 27 6.82 1.44 -27.44
N SER A 28 7.53 0.71 -28.32
CA SER A 28 8.95 0.37 -28.13
C SER A 28 9.86 1.60 -28.06
N LYS A 29 9.56 2.66 -28.85
CA LYS A 29 10.29 3.94 -28.75
C LYS A 29 10.07 4.63 -27.40
N ILE A 30 8.83 4.62 -26.91
CA ILE A 30 8.50 5.18 -25.60
C ILE A 30 9.18 4.42 -24.49
N GLU A 31 9.10 3.08 -24.48
CA GLU A 31 9.79 2.23 -23.50
C GLU A 31 11.29 2.50 -23.46
N LYS A 32 11.94 2.55 -24.62
CA LYS A 32 13.38 2.87 -24.70
C LYS A 32 13.70 4.25 -24.12
N SER A 33 12.81 5.24 -24.31
CA SER A 33 12.99 6.60 -23.76
C SER A 33 12.80 6.66 -22.24
N LEU A 34 12.08 5.70 -21.65
CA LEU A 34 11.78 5.62 -20.22
C LEU A 34 12.74 4.71 -19.44
N LYS A 35 13.74 4.13 -20.11
CA LYS A 35 14.65 3.14 -19.50
C LYS A 35 15.29 3.62 -18.19
N GLU A 36 15.86 4.82 -18.18
CA GLU A 36 16.47 5.39 -16.96
C GLU A 36 15.44 5.56 -15.82
N ARG A 37 14.19 5.88 -16.19
CA ARG A 37 13.12 6.00 -15.20
C ARG A 37 12.73 4.64 -14.61
N PHE A 38 12.66 3.61 -15.43
CA PHE A 38 12.39 2.25 -14.96
C PHE A 38 13.54 1.71 -14.10
N GLU A 39 14.80 1.93 -14.50
CA GLU A 39 15.95 1.55 -13.69
C GLU A 39 15.94 2.22 -12.30
N ALA A 40 15.55 3.49 -12.22
CA ALA A 40 15.40 4.17 -10.93
C ALA A 40 14.27 3.58 -10.07
N ILE A 41 13.16 3.17 -10.69
CA ILE A 41 12.05 2.49 -10.01
C ILE A 41 12.50 1.10 -9.51
N ASP A 42 13.22 0.34 -10.34
CA ASP A 42 13.73 -0.98 -9.98
C ASP A 42 14.69 -0.92 -8.79
N GLN A 43 15.58 0.08 -8.72
CA GLN A 43 16.45 0.29 -7.57
C GLN A 43 15.66 0.55 -6.27
N VAL A 44 14.61 1.36 -6.33
CA VAL A 44 13.72 1.60 -5.18
C VAL A 44 12.96 0.33 -4.78
N ALA A 45 12.50 -0.44 -5.76
CA ALA A 45 11.81 -1.71 -5.53
C ALA A 45 12.73 -2.73 -4.88
N GLU A 46 13.96 -2.89 -5.38
CA GLU A 46 14.99 -3.78 -4.81
C GLU A 46 15.29 -3.41 -3.36
N TYR A 47 15.55 -2.13 -3.08
CA TYR A 47 15.79 -1.66 -1.72
C TYR A 47 14.65 -2.01 -0.76
N ASN A 48 13.40 -1.75 -1.16
CA ASN A 48 12.25 -2.04 -0.33
C ASN A 48 12.03 -3.54 -0.14
N GLN A 49 12.24 -4.34 -1.18
CA GLN A 49 12.15 -5.80 -1.10
C GLN A 49 13.17 -6.37 -0.11
N LEU A 50 14.42 -5.94 -0.20
CA LEU A 50 15.48 -6.37 0.73
C LEU A 50 15.18 -5.94 2.17
N LYS A 51 14.62 -4.76 2.37
CA LYS A 51 14.17 -4.28 3.68
C LYS A 51 13.10 -5.20 4.30
N VAL A 52 12.12 -5.61 3.50
CA VAL A 52 11.07 -6.55 3.94
C VAL A 52 11.66 -7.92 4.28
N ILE A 53 12.51 -8.48 3.42
CA ILE A 53 13.18 -9.77 3.64
C ILE A 53 14.00 -9.71 4.94
N HIS A 54 14.76 -8.63 5.14
CA HIS A 54 15.55 -8.44 6.36
C HIS A 54 14.68 -8.41 7.61
N ALA A 55 13.55 -7.69 7.60
CA ALA A 55 12.62 -7.64 8.71
C ALA A 55 12.03 -9.02 9.02
N MET A 56 11.67 -9.80 8.00
CA MET A 56 11.21 -11.19 8.16
C MET A 56 12.28 -12.08 8.77
N GLN A 57 13.52 -11.99 8.32
CA GLN A 57 14.65 -12.75 8.85
C GLN A 57 14.96 -12.36 10.31
N LYS A 58 14.99 -11.07 10.62
CA LYS A 58 15.19 -10.54 11.97
C LYS A 58 14.16 -11.10 12.96
N ASN A 59 12.90 -11.16 12.56
CA ASN A 59 11.80 -11.70 13.35
C ASN A 59 11.62 -13.22 13.21
N ARG A 60 12.54 -13.91 12.54
CA ARG A 60 12.56 -15.39 12.39
C ARG A 60 11.24 -15.94 11.85
N VAL A 61 10.63 -15.26 10.87
CA VAL A 61 9.39 -15.73 10.22
C VAL A 61 9.62 -17.14 9.67
N SER A 62 8.70 -18.05 9.99
CA SER A 62 8.76 -19.45 9.60
C SER A 62 7.35 -20.01 9.40
N GLU A 63 7.24 -21.23 8.92
CA GLU A 63 5.97 -21.91 8.64
C GLU A 63 4.99 -21.91 9.84
N ARG A 64 5.50 -22.01 11.07
CA ARG A 64 4.66 -22.00 12.26
C ARG A 64 3.78 -20.75 12.41
N HIS A 65 4.23 -19.60 11.89
CA HIS A 65 3.48 -18.34 11.95
C HIS A 65 2.28 -18.28 11.01
N PHE A 66 2.17 -19.24 10.08
CA PHE A 66 1.03 -19.39 9.17
C PHE A 66 0.02 -20.43 9.65
N ALA A 67 0.26 -21.05 10.81
CA ALA A 67 -0.71 -21.96 11.41
C ALA A 67 -1.94 -21.18 11.89
N GLY A 68 -3.13 -21.76 11.68
CA GLY A 68 -4.38 -21.19 12.17
C GLY A 68 -4.41 -21.14 13.70
N THR A 69 -5.02 -20.09 14.26
CA THR A 69 -5.21 -19.90 15.70
C THR A 69 -6.70 -19.93 16.04
N THR A 70 -7.01 -19.90 17.36
CA THR A 70 -8.41 -19.93 17.84
C THR A 70 -9.23 -18.69 17.50
N GLY A 71 -8.59 -17.62 16.97
CA GLY A 71 -9.24 -16.36 16.64
C GLY A 71 -9.50 -15.43 17.84
N TYR A 72 -9.29 -15.89 19.08
CA TYR A 72 -9.45 -15.04 20.28
C TYR A 72 -8.28 -14.07 20.49
N GLY A 73 -7.22 -14.20 19.73
CA GLY A 73 -6.09 -13.27 19.74
C GLY A 73 -5.13 -13.43 20.93
N TYR A 74 -5.31 -14.46 21.76
CA TYR A 74 -4.34 -14.80 22.80
C TYR A 74 -3.27 -15.71 22.22
N ASP A 75 -2.00 -15.37 22.48
CA ASP A 75 -0.82 -16.13 22.04
C ASP A 75 -0.78 -16.44 20.53
N ASP A 76 -1.26 -15.51 19.71
CA ASP A 76 -1.20 -15.59 18.25
C ASP A 76 0.20 -15.16 17.77
N ASP A 77 1.10 -16.15 17.73
CA ASP A 77 2.50 -15.95 17.35
C ASP A 77 2.66 -15.38 15.93
N GLY A 78 1.78 -15.79 15.00
CA GLY A 78 1.79 -15.28 13.62
C GLY A 78 1.45 -13.80 13.55
N ARG A 79 0.38 -13.40 14.21
CA ARG A 79 -0.06 -12.00 14.29
C ARG A 79 0.99 -11.11 14.97
N ASP A 80 1.46 -11.53 16.14
CA ASP A 80 2.40 -10.74 16.94
C ASP A 80 3.76 -10.62 16.22
N THR A 81 4.16 -11.64 15.46
CA THR A 81 5.36 -11.58 14.62
C THR A 81 5.15 -10.68 13.41
N LEU A 82 3.96 -10.70 12.77
CA LEU A 82 3.63 -9.82 11.65
C LEU A 82 3.71 -8.34 12.06
N GLU A 83 3.21 -7.99 13.24
CA GLU A 83 3.28 -6.62 13.77
C GLU A 83 4.72 -6.16 13.97
N LYS A 84 5.58 -7.01 14.51
CA LYS A 84 7.03 -6.71 14.64
C LYS A 84 7.70 -6.52 13.27
N VAL A 85 7.34 -7.34 12.28
CA VAL A 85 7.84 -7.19 10.90
C VAL A 85 7.43 -5.83 10.33
N TYR A 86 6.17 -5.44 10.49
CA TYR A 86 5.69 -4.13 10.05
C TYR A 86 6.39 -2.98 10.78
N ALA A 87 6.54 -3.05 12.10
CA ALA A 87 7.26 -2.05 12.88
C ALA A 87 8.70 -1.87 12.40
N ASP A 88 9.40 -2.97 12.11
CA ASP A 88 10.76 -2.93 11.56
C ASP A 88 10.82 -2.34 10.14
N ILE A 89 9.87 -2.67 9.26
CA ILE A 89 9.81 -2.15 7.89
C ILE A 89 9.59 -0.63 7.88
N PHE A 90 8.69 -0.15 8.72
CA PHE A 90 8.31 1.26 8.76
C PHE A 90 9.08 2.09 9.79
N HIS A 91 10.01 1.46 10.53
CA HIS A 91 10.81 2.11 11.58
C HIS A 91 9.94 2.80 12.65
N THR A 92 8.88 2.11 13.06
CA THR A 92 7.97 2.54 14.12
C THR A 92 8.22 1.74 15.40
N GLU A 93 7.78 2.27 16.54
CA GLU A 93 7.89 1.58 17.84
C GLU A 93 7.03 0.33 17.87
N ASP A 94 5.87 0.38 17.22
CA ASP A 94 4.92 -0.73 17.13
C ASP A 94 4.05 -0.63 15.87
N ALA A 95 3.28 -1.68 15.57
CA ALA A 95 2.34 -1.71 14.47
C ALA A 95 1.08 -2.48 14.88
N LEU A 96 -0.07 -2.06 14.37
CA LEU A 96 -1.33 -2.76 14.55
C LEU A 96 -1.78 -3.33 13.20
N VAL A 97 -1.59 -4.63 13.02
CA VAL A 97 -1.96 -5.35 11.80
C VAL A 97 -2.98 -6.43 12.12
N ARG A 98 -4.24 -6.15 11.79
CA ARG A 98 -5.37 -7.02 12.15
C ARG A 98 -6.27 -7.28 10.95
N PRO A 99 -6.77 -8.50 10.76
CA PRO A 99 -7.75 -8.82 9.71
C PRO A 99 -9.08 -8.09 9.90
N HIS A 100 -9.37 -7.61 11.11
CA HIS A 100 -10.54 -6.81 11.43
C HIS A 100 -10.45 -5.38 10.87
N ILE A 101 -9.27 -4.90 10.51
CA ILE A 101 -9.08 -3.64 9.78
C ILE A 101 -9.28 -3.95 8.30
N THR A 102 -10.50 -3.78 7.82
CA THR A 102 -10.98 -4.32 6.55
C THR A 102 -10.52 -3.57 5.31
N CYS A 103 -10.11 -2.31 5.47
CA CYS A 103 -9.64 -1.46 4.35
C CYS A 103 -8.84 -0.25 4.86
N GLY A 104 -8.24 0.50 3.95
CA GLY A 104 -7.48 1.71 4.27
C GLY A 104 -8.31 2.78 4.97
N THR A 105 -9.55 3.00 4.53
CA THR A 105 -10.47 3.95 5.20
C THR A 105 -10.73 3.55 6.65
N HIS A 106 -10.93 2.26 6.93
CA HIS A 106 -11.09 1.77 8.30
C HIS A 106 -9.83 2.00 9.14
N ALA A 107 -8.65 1.73 8.59
CA ALA A 107 -7.38 1.99 9.28
C ALA A 107 -7.22 3.47 9.66
N LEU A 108 -7.51 4.37 8.72
CA LEU A 108 -7.48 5.82 8.95
C LEU A 108 -8.55 6.26 9.98
N THR A 109 -9.75 5.68 9.92
CA THR A 109 -10.81 5.94 10.90
C THR A 109 -10.36 5.57 12.31
N VAL A 110 -9.79 4.38 12.48
CA VAL A 110 -9.25 3.91 13.76
C VAL A 110 -8.16 4.85 14.27
N ALA A 111 -7.22 5.24 13.40
CA ALA A 111 -6.14 6.15 13.75
C ALA A 111 -6.65 7.54 14.18
N LEU A 112 -7.57 8.12 13.41
CA LEU A 112 -8.16 9.43 13.73
C LEU A 112 -8.96 9.38 15.03
N SER A 113 -9.85 8.39 15.19
CA SER A 113 -10.67 8.24 16.40
C SER A 113 -9.84 7.91 17.65
N GLY A 114 -8.71 7.23 17.48
CA GLY A 114 -7.77 6.94 18.57
C GLY A 114 -7.05 8.18 19.10
N ASN A 115 -6.79 9.15 18.23
CA ASN A 115 -6.01 10.35 18.56
C ASN A 115 -6.87 11.59 18.87
N LEU A 116 -8.05 11.73 18.26
CA LEU A 116 -8.90 12.91 18.39
C LEU A 116 -9.93 12.76 19.51
N ARG A 117 -10.23 13.88 20.16
CA ARG A 117 -11.23 13.99 21.24
C ARG A 117 -12.24 15.09 20.91
N PRO A 118 -13.45 15.08 21.52
CA PRO A 118 -14.39 16.18 21.39
C PRO A 118 -13.76 17.53 21.72
N GLY A 119 -13.88 18.49 20.82
CA GLY A 119 -13.27 19.82 20.92
C GLY A 119 -11.94 19.97 20.17
N ASP A 120 -11.35 18.88 19.67
CA ASP A 120 -10.14 18.96 18.84
C ASP A 120 -10.44 19.46 17.43
N GLU A 121 -9.40 19.96 16.74
CA GLU A 121 -9.44 20.34 15.34
C GLU A 121 -8.56 19.40 14.50
N LEU A 122 -9.14 18.82 13.46
CA LEU A 122 -8.41 18.09 12.42
C LEU A 122 -8.02 19.06 11.29
N LEU A 123 -6.73 19.34 11.15
CA LEU A 123 -6.20 20.18 10.07
C LEU A 123 -5.66 19.33 8.92
N SER A 124 -6.13 19.58 7.71
CA SER A 124 -5.53 19.07 6.47
C SER A 124 -4.69 20.17 5.79
N PRO A 125 -3.35 20.10 5.86
CA PRO A 125 -2.48 21.15 5.35
C PRO A 125 -2.27 21.09 3.83
N VAL A 126 -2.71 20.03 3.17
CA VAL A 126 -2.51 19.77 1.73
C VAL A 126 -3.82 19.76 0.94
N GLY A 127 -4.87 20.39 1.48
CA GLY A 127 -6.19 20.44 0.86
C GLY A 127 -7.13 19.32 1.31
N LYS A 128 -8.16 19.06 0.52
CA LYS A 128 -9.22 18.11 0.84
C LYS A 128 -8.70 16.66 0.89
N PRO A 129 -9.05 15.89 1.92
CA PRO A 129 -8.67 14.49 2.01
C PRO A 129 -9.40 13.63 0.95
N TYR A 130 -8.96 12.37 0.83
CA TYR A 130 -9.58 11.41 -0.07
C TYR A 130 -11.09 11.26 0.23
N ASP A 131 -11.91 11.10 -0.79
CA ASP A 131 -13.37 11.17 -0.75
C ASP A 131 -14.03 10.24 0.27
N THR A 132 -13.49 9.03 0.48
CA THR A 132 -14.02 8.09 1.48
C THR A 132 -13.85 8.58 2.92
N LEU A 133 -12.92 9.50 3.18
CA LEU A 133 -12.74 10.11 4.49
C LEU A 133 -13.72 11.27 4.76
N GLU A 134 -14.37 11.81 3.74
CA GLU A 134 -15.30 12.92 3.92
C GLU A 134 -16.44 12.58 4.87
N GLY A 135 -17.02 11.36 4.75
CA GLY A 135 -18.04 10.86 5.66
C GLY A 135 -17.50 10.57 7.05
N VAL A 136 -16.29 10.00 7.16
CA VAL A 136 -15.64 9.72 8.45
C VAL A 136 -15.38 11.00 9.24
N ILE A 137 -14.88 12.03 8.58
CA ILE A 137 -14.57 13.32 9.20
C ILE A 137 -15.86 14.10 9.48
N GLY A 138 -16.86 14.00 8.59
CA GLY A 138 -18.11 14.76 8.65
C GLY A 138 -18.07 16.01 7.75
N ILE A 139 -17.16 16.09 6.78
CA ILE A 139 -17.19 17.08 5.68
C ILE A 139 -18.50 16.87 4.87
N ARG A 140 -18.80 15.61 4.56
CA ARG A 140 -20.11 15.17 4.13
C ARG A 140 -20.86 14.68 5.38
N PRO A 141 -22.08 15.18 5.66
CA PRO A 141 -22.85 14.75 6.83
C PRO A 141 -23.10 13.24 6.83
N GLU A 142 -22.58 12.56 7.86
CA GLU A 142 -22.73 11.12 8.05
C GLU A 142 -22.91 10.83 9.54
N VAL A 143 -23.80 9.91 9.86
CA VAL A 143 -24.02 9.44 11.24
C VAL A 143 -22.77 8.72 11.74
N GLY A 144 -22.32 9.04 12.94
CA GLY A 144 -21.10 8.46 13.52
C GLY A 144 -19.82 9.13 13.06
N SER A 145 -19.88 10.24 12.31
CA SER A 145 -18.71 11.00 11.90
C SER A 145 -17.99 11.68 13.07
N LEU A 146 -16.73 12.03 12.89
CA LEU A 146 -15.96 12.78 13.89
C LEU A 146 -16.61 14.12 14.23
N ALA A 147 -17.28 14.76 13.25
CA ALA A 147 -18.01 16.00 13.47
C ALA A 147 -19.17 15.84 14.46
N GLU A 148 -19.89 14.71 14.44
CA GLU A 148 -20.93 14.41 15.44
C GLU A 148 -20.38 14.24 16.85
N TYR A 149 -19.14 13.78 16.96
CA TYR A 149 -18.41 13.67 18.24
C TYR A 149 -17.73 14.97 18.66
N GLY A 150 -17.98 16.08 17.95
CA GLY A 150 -17.47 17.40 18.32
C GLY A 150 -16.06 17.70 17.87
N VAL A 151 -15.52 16.96 16.91
CA VAL A 151 -14.25 17.28 16.25
C VAL A 151 -14.52 18.22 15.09
N THR A 152 -13.78 19.33 14.99
CA THR A 152 -13.89 20.29 13.89
C THR A 152 -12.89 19.95 12.79
N TYR A 153 -13.20 20.35 11.55
CA TYR A 153 -12.31 20.14 10.41
C TYR A 153 -11.94 21.46 9.75
N ARG A 154 -10.67 21.60 9.37
CA ARG A 154 -10.16 22.70 8.58
C ARG A 154 -9.16 22.22 7.55
N GLN A 155 -9.19 22.85 6.37
CA GLN A 155 -8.19 22.64 5.32
C GLN A 155 -7.52 23.96 4.94
N VAL A 156 -6.31 23.87 4.42
CA VAL A 156 -5.56 25.00 3.86
C VAL A 156 -5.66 24.96 2.33
#